data_ba2bd78701d52de74a6231bd8b64a05b
#
_entry.id   ba2bd78701d52de74a6231bd8b64a05b
#
_cell.length_a   1.000
_cell.length_b   1.000
_cell.length_c   1.000
_cell.angle_alpha   90.00
_cell.angle_beta   90.00
_cell.angle_gamma   90.00
#
_symmetry.space_group_name_H-M   'P 1'
#
loop_
_entity.id
_entity.type
_entity.pdbx_description
1 polymer ?
#
loop_
_entity_poly.entity_id
_entity_poly.type
_entity_poly.pdbx_seq_one_letter_code
_entity_poly.pdbx_strand_id
1 'polypeptide(L)'
;MYLAYCHLHSRMSADAEVPMAELAKLALDAGLDEVCYTDHVEPKVVFGAEVDWEAVVSEFESAQNAIGDRIKLHLGVELGDAPWDFEAAESLMANAPELDFIIGSIHCLTPELGGMNMYNYVPTNDREAYLGIEDYLSQLKKLVDWGKFTVLGHLTVPLRYYFRKGFKQVSFDPYEEEVREILRTLIHKGRGMELNTNLGDGPVPGAKWLRMYRELGGEIITLGSDTHKPEAIGKGIREGQQLLRECGFKQFCTFEKQQPIWHTL
;
A
#
# COMPACT_ATOMS: atom_id res chain seq x y z
N MET A 1 -10.53 -20.91 2.24
CA MET A 1 -9.44 -19.93 2.18
C MET A 1 -10.12 -18.59 2.04
N TYR A 2 -9.94 -17.67 2.96
CA TYR A 2 -10.50 -16.33 2.92
C TYR A 2 -9.64 -15.46 1.99
N LEU A 3 -10.25 -14.78 1.04
CA LEU A 3 -9.56 -13.97 0.04
C LEU A 3 -9.92 -12.50 0.22
N ALA A 4 -9.04 -11.75 0.86
CA ALA A 4 -9.17 -10.31 1.04
C ALA A 4 -8.18 -9.55 0.16
N TYR A 5 -8.59 -8.36 -0.26
CA TYR A 5 -7.84 -7.49 -1.16
C TYR A 5 -7.87 -6.07 -0.63
N CYS A 6 -6.75 -5.64 -0.04
CA CYS A 6 -6.68 -4.42 0.76
C CYS A 6 -5.88 -3.27 0.11
N HIS A 7 -5.64 -3.30 -1.21
CA HIS A 7 -4.98 -2.21 -1.92
C HIS A 7 -5.50 -2.12 -3.36
N LEU A 8 -6.46 -1.23 -3.58
CA LEU A 8 -7.25 -1.09 -4.80
C LEU A 8 -7.60 0.36 -5.05
N HIS A 9 -7.34 0.84 -6.26
CA HIS A 9 -7.66 2.20 -6.70
C HIS A 9 -8.90 2.23 -7.59
N SER A 10 -9.78 3.16 -7.32
CA SER A 10 -10.96 3.48 -8.11
C SER A 10 -10.76 4.78 -8.89
N ARG A 11 -11.78 5.20 -9.63
CA ARG A 11 -11.79 6.51 -10.31
C ARG A 11 -11.68 7.72 -9.37
N MET A 12 -11.65 7.51 -8.05
CA MET A 12 -11.36 8.56 -7.08
C MET A 12 -9.86 8.86 -6.98
N SER A 13 -9.01 7.97 -7.49
CA SER A 13 -7.58 8.23 -7.78
C SER A 13 -7.42 8.80 -9.19
N ALA A 14 -6.53 9.79 -9.34
CA ALA A 14 -6.33 10.49 -10.63
C ALA A 14 -5.78 9.61 -11.77
N ASP A 15 -5.22 8.45 -11.43
CA ASP A 15 -4.59 7.47 -12.33
C ASP A 15 -5.37 6.15 -12.48
N ALA A 16 -6.63 6.13 -11.99
CA ALA A 16 -7.56 5.03 -12.20
C ALA A 16 -8.91 5.54 -12.74
N GLU A 17 -9.63 4.70 -13.48
CA GLU A 17 -10.82 5.16 -14.23
C GLU A 17 -12.10 4.43 -13.82
N VAL A 18 -12.00 3.32 -13.07
CA VAL A 18 -13.12 2.40 -12.84
C VAL A 18 -13.90 2.78 -11.58
N PRO A 19 -15.26 2.90 -11.66
CA PRO A 19 -16.07 3.16 -10.48
C PRO A 19 -15.98 2.05 -9.43
N MET A 20 -16.09 2.39 -8.14
CA MET A 20 -16.08 1.42 -7.03
C MET A 20 -17.14 0.32 -7.20
N ALA A 21 -18.34 0.65 -7.68
CA ALA A 21 -19.42 -0.31 -7.90
C ALA A 21 -19.10 -1.36 -8.99
N GLU A 22 -18.31 -0.99 -9.99
CA GLU A 22 -17.86 -1.93 -11.02
C GLU A 22 -16.72 -2.81 -10.49
N LEU A 23 -15.77 -2.22 -9.77
CA LEU A 23 -14.69 -2.95 -9.10
C LEU A 23 -15.23 -3.98 -8.09
N ALA A 24 -16.30 -3.63 -7.33
CA ALA A 24 -16.95 -4.57 -6.41
C ALA A 24 -17.52 -5.80 -7.14
N LYS A 25 -18.12 -5.61 -8.31
CA LYS A 25 -18.64 -6.73 -9.13
C LYS A 25 -17.51 -7.61 -9.64
N LEU A 26 -16.44 -6.99 -10.14
CA LEU A 26 -15.25 -7.72 -10.62
C LEU A 26 -14.56 -8.49 -9.49
N ALA A 27 -14.50 -7.92 -8.29
CA ALA A 27 -13.98 -8.58 -7.11
C ALA A 27 -14.82 -9.81 -6.71
N LEU A 28 -16.14 -9.68 -6.75
CA LEU A 28 -17.07 -10.80 -6.53
C LEU A 28 -16.86 -11.90 -7.58
N ASP A 29 -16.76 -11.53 -8.86
CA ASP A 29 -16.52 -12.48 -9.98
C ASP A 29 -15.16 -13.16 -9.87
N ALA A 30 -14.14 -12.47 -9.30
CA ALA A 30 -12.84 -13.04 -8.98
C ALA A 30 -12.85 -13.96 -7.75
N GLY A 31 -13.98 -14.06 -7.03
CA GLY A 31 -14.17 -14.90 -5.87
C GLY A 31 -13.49 -14.36 -4.61
N LEU A 32 -13.36 -13.04 -4.50
CA LEU A 32 -12.89 -12.39 -3.27
C LEU A 32 -14.03 -12.35 -2.24
N ASP A 33 -13.67 -12.48 -0.96
CA ASP A 33 -14.58 -12.40 0.18
C ASP A 33 -14.67 -10.96 0.72
N GLU A 34 -13.61 -10.16 0.52
CA GLU A 34 -13.47 -8.82 1.08
C GLU A 34 -12.57 -7.92 0.22
N VAL A 35 -12.95 -6.65 0.09
CA VAL A 35 -12.19 -5.62 -0.63
C VAL A 35 -12.16 -4.33 0.20
N CYS A 36 -11.00 -3.67 0.25
CA CYS A 36 -10.85 -2.32 0.75
C CYS A 36 -10.38 -1.40 -0.39
N TYR A 37 -11.16 -0.36 -0.67
CA TYR A 37 -10.74 0.73 -1.57
C TYR A 37 -9.74 1.61 -0.84
N THR A 38 -8.66 1.97 -1.51
CA THR A 38 -7.55 2.73 -0.93
C THR A 38 -7.04 3.77 -1.92
N ASP A 39 -7.96 4.62 -2.37
CA ASP A 39 -7.62 5.68 -3.31
C ASP A 39 -6.57 6.63 -2.74
N HIS A 40 -5.80 7.24 -3.63
CA HIS A 40 -4.72 8.14 -3.28
C HIS A 40 -5.20 9.38 -2.52
N VAL A 41 -4.54 9.67 -1.40
CA VAL A 41 -4.65 10.92 -0.64
C VAL A 41 -3.24 11.45 -0.38
N GLU A 42 -2.92 12.62 -0.85
CA GLU A 42 -1.57 13.18 -0.75
C GLU A 42 -1.57 14.63 -0.28
N PRO A 43 -0.71 15.01 0.71
CA PRO A 43 -0.68 16.36 1.28
C PRO A 43 -0.27 17.44 0.26
N LYS A 44 0.48 17.04 -0.75
CA LYS A 44 0.80 17.87 -1.92
C LYS A 44 0.18 17.25 -3.14
N VAL A 45 -0.43 18.08 -3.95
CA VAL A 45 -1.06 17.67 -5.20
C VAL A 45 0.02 17.17 -6.16
N VAL A 46 0.45 15.93 -5.96
CA VAL A 46 1.36 15.25 -6.88
C VAL A 46 0.58 14.77 -8.10
N PHE A 47 -0.68 14.40 -7.91
CA PHE A 47 -1.59 13.91 -8.95
C PHE A 47 -2.76 14.85 -9.25
N GLY A 48 -2.77 16.09 -8.73
CA GLY A 48 -3.52 17.19 -9.31
C GLY A 48 -4.86 17.57 -8.69
N ALA A 49 -5.48 16.84 -7.78
CA ALA A 49 -6.78 17.21 -7.25
C ALA A 49 -6.84 17.16 -5.71
N GLU A 50 -7.57 18.10 -5.11
CA GLU A 50 -8.01 17.97 -3.72
C GLU A 50 -8.96 16.77 -3.61
N VAL A 51 -8.92 16.08 -2.46
CA VAL A 51 -9.80 14.94 -2.21
C VAL A 51 -11.22 15.45 -1.96
N ASP A 52 -12.16 15.04 -2.82
CA ASP A 52 -13.59 15.27 -2.63
C ASP A 52 -14.18 14.11 -1.79
N TRP A 53 -14.20 14.27 -0.48
CA TRP A 53 -14.70 13.25 0.45
C TRP A 53 -16.20 12.95 0.25
N GLU A 54 -17.01 13.92 -0.19
CA GLU A 54 -18.44 13.67 -0.47
C GLU A 54 -18.58 12.74 -1.69
N ALA A 55 -17.79 12.96 -2.73
CA ALA A 55 -17.77 12.09 -3.90
C ALA A 55 -17.24 10.69 -3.55
N VAL A 56 -16.19 10.56 -2.71
CA VAL A 56 -15.67 9.27 -2.24
C VAL A 56 -16.75 8.48 -1.48
N VAL A 57 -17.46 9.10 -0.54
CA VAL A 57 -18.56 8.46 0.21
C VAL A 57 -19.68 8.03 -0.72
N SER A 58 -20.10 8.89 -1.65
CA SER A 58 -21.14 8.58 -2.63
C SER A 58 -20.78 7.40 -3.53
N GLU A 59 -19.52 7.30 -3.97
CA GLU A 59 -19.01 6.16 -4.74
C GLU A 59 -19.04 4.87 -3.92
N PHE A 60 -18.63 4.94 -2.66
CA PHE A 60 -18.61 3.80 -1.76
C PHE A 60 -20.02 3.29 -1.46
N GLU A 61 -20.97 4.19 -1.14
CA GLU A 61 -22.40 3.84 -0.95
C GLU A 61 -23.01 3.23 -2.22
N SER A 62 -22.64 3.74 -3.40
CA SER A 62 -23.05 3.15 -4.68
C SER A 62 -22.53 1.73 -4.84
N ALA A 63 -21.30 1.46 -4.44
CA ALA A 63 -20.73 0.11 -4.46
C ALA A 63 -21.45 -0.83 -3.48
N GLN A 64 -21.69 -0.39 -2.25
CA GLN A 64 -22.45 -1.16 -1.25
C GLN A 64 -23.87 -1.50 -1.75
N ASN A 65 -24.56 -0.52 -2.33
CA ASN A 65 -25.90 -0.74 -2.88
C ASN A 65 -25.91 -1.72 -4.08
N ALA A 66 -24.87 -1.68 -4.92
CA ALA A 66 -24.77 -2.54 -6.09
C ALA A 66 -24.47 -4.01 -5.73
N ILE A 67 -23.72 -4.24 -4.64
CA ILE A 67 -23.25 -5.57 -4.27
C ILE A 67 -24.02 -6.17 -3.09
N GLY A 68 -24.59 -5.36 -2.18
CA GLY A 68 -25.19 -5.82 -0.92
C GLY A 68 -24.20 -6.61 -0.08
N ASP A 69 -24.68 -7.63 0.62
CA ASP A 69 -23.86 -8.46 1.53
C ASP A 69 -23.09 -9.60 0.83
N ARG A 70 -23.00 -9.59 -0.52
CA ARG A 70 -22.35 -10.68 -1.27
C ARG A 70 -20.84 -10.69 -1.12
N ILE A 71 -20.22 -9.58 -0.81
CA ILE A 71 -18.80 -9.38 -0.53
C ILE A 71 -18.69 -8.25 0.49
N LYS A 72 -17.73 -8.32 1.40
CA LYS A 72 -17.46 -7.21 2.33
C LYS A 72 -16.72 -6.10 1.62
N LEU A 73 -17.19 -4.87 1.79
CA LEU A 73 -16.53 -3.67 1.26
C LEU A 73 -16.10 -2.77 2.42
N HIS A 74 -14.87 -2.31 2.36
CA HIS A 74 -14.29 -1.37 3.30
C HIS A 74 -13.81 -0.11 2.58
N LEU A 75 -13.87 1.01 3.29
CA LEU A 75 -13.36 2.28 2.83
C LEU A 75 -12.06 2.61 3.56
N GLY A 76 -11.00 2.72 2.81
CA GLY A 76 -9.68 3.15 3.27
C GLY A 76 -9.10 4.19 2.34
N VAL A 77 -7.83 4.50 2.56
CA VAL A 77 -7.03 5.38 1.70
C VAL A 77 -5.60 4.90 1.63
N GLU A 78 -4.91 5.25 0.56
CA GLU A 78 -3.46 5.26 0.50
C GLU A 78 -2.96 6.69 0.70
N LEU A 79 -2.44 6.96 1.91
CA LEU A 79 -1.87 8.25 2.30
C LEU A 79 -0.41 8.29 1.86
N GLY A 80 -0.17 8.96 0.72
CA GLY A 80 1.16 9.11 0.14
C GLY A 80 1.91 10.32 0.67
N ASP A 81 3.23 10.25 0.67
CA ASP A 81 4.19 11.34 0.86
C ASP A 81 3.94 12.25 2.08
N ALA A 82 3.30 11.73 3.15
CA ALA A 82 3.05 12.48 4.39
C ALA A 82 4.32 13.14 5.01
N PRO A 83 5.53 12.56 4.90
CA PRO A 83 6.75 13.21 5.40
C PRO A 83 7.13 14.53 4.75
N TRP A 84 6.51 14.91 3.64
CA TRP A 84 6.73 16.21 3.02
C TRP A 84 6.06 17.35 3.80
N ASP A 85 4.89 17.04 4.40
CA ASP A 85 4.12 18.00 5.20
C ASP A 85 3.12 17.26 6.09
N PHE A 86 3.55 16.91 7.30
CA PHE A 86 2.71 16.20 8.26
C PHE A 86 1.48 16.99 8.70
N GLU A 87 1.57 18.33 8.79
CA GLU A 87 0.41 19.17 9.18
C GLU A 87 -0.66 19.13 8.08
N ALA A 88 -0.25 19.20 6.80
CA ALA A 88 -1.17 19.07 5.68
C ALA A 88 -1.79 17.68 5.62
N ALA A 89 -1.01 16.60 5.85
CA ALA A 89 -1.52 15.24 5.93
C ALA A 89 -2.55 15.07 7.04
N GLU A 90 -2.27 15.58 8.23
CA GLU A 90 -3.21 15.55 9.35
C GLU A 90 -4.48 16.37 9.09
N SER A 91 -4.36 17.52 8.47
CA SER A 91 -5.51 18.36 8.09
C SER A 91 -6.41 17.66 7.05
N LEU A 92 -5.83 17.00 6.05
CA LEU A 92 -6.57 16.20 5.07
C LEU A 92 -7.33 15.07 5.76
N MET A 93 -6.65 14.32 6.62
CA MET A 93 -7.24 13.16 7.31
C MET A 93 -8.27 13.57 8.37
N ALA A 94 -8.17 14.77 8.94
CA ALA A 94 -9.18 15.28 9.90
C ALA A 94 -10.54 15.54 9.25
N ASN A 95 -10.59 15.73 7.93
CA ASN A 95 -11.82 15.91 7.16
C ASN A 95 -12.33 14.61 6.51
N ALA A 96 -11.59 13.51 6.65
CA ALA A 96 -11.97 12.22 6.09
C ALA A 96 -13.24 11.64 6.77
N PRO A 97 -14.04 10.86 6.06
CA PRO A 97 -15.09 10.06 6.69
C PRO A 97 -14.49 9.02 7.66
N GLU A 98 -15.32 8.25 8.33
CA GLU A 98 -14.82 7.10 9.11
C GLU A 98 -14.16 6.10 8.15
N LEU A 99 -12.84 5.93 8.28
CA LEU A 99 -12.04 5.02 7.46
C LEU A 99 -11.74 3.74 8.22
N ASP A 100 -11.86 2.62 7.51
CA ASP A 100 -11.49 1.29 8.04
C ASP A 100 -9.98 1.07 8.02
N PHE A 101 -9.29 1.65 7.03
CA PHE A 101 -7.91 1.31 6.72
C PHE A 101 -7.13 2.48 6.14
N ILE A 102 -5.88 2.62 6.52
CA ILE A 102 -4.98 3.66 6.02
C ILE A 102 -3.63 3.02 5.69
N ILE A 103 -3.26 3.01 4.41
CA ILE A 103 -1.92 2.66 3.96
C ILE A 103 -1.06 3.91 4.05
N GLY A 104 0.12 3.83 4.66
CA GLY A 104 1.12 4.89 4.62
C GLY A 104 2.17 4.57 3.56
N SER A 105 2.37 5.44 2.57
CA SER A 105 3.21 5.19 1.41
C SER A 105 4.16 6.35 1.10
N ILE A 106 5.24 6.06 0.38
CA ILE A 106 6.13 7.04 -0.23
C ILE A 106 6.14 6.79 -1.74
N HIS A 107 5.72 7.80 -2.50
CA HIS A 107 5.62 7.73 -3.96
C HIS A 107 6.65 8.63 -4.66
N CYS A 108 7.07 9.70 -4.00
CA CYS A 108 7.93 10.71 -4.61
C CYS A 108 9.31 10.78 -3.93
N LEU A 109 10.32 11.08 -4.72
CA LEU A 109 11.61 11.54 -4.22
C LEU A 109 11.42 12.89 -3.53
N THR A 110 12.22 13.18 -2.51
CA THR A 110 12.16 14.49 -1.83
C THR A 110 12.35 15.66 -2.80
N PRO A 111 11.90 16.87 -2.44
CA PRO A 111 12.13 18.08 -3.23
C PRO A 111 13.61 18.32 -3.54
N GLU A 112 14.52 17.92 -2.66
CA GLU A 112 15.97 17.99 -2.82
C GLU A 112 16.48 17.13 -3.98
N LEU A 113 15.79 16.00 -4.26
CA LEU A 113 16.04 15.14 -5.44
C LEU A 113 15.04 15.39 -6.58
N GLY A 114 14.41 16.57 -6.59
CA GLY A 114 13.55 17.04 -7.69
C GLY A 114 12.06 16.77 -7.51
N GLY A 115 11.62 16.16 -6.40
CA GLY A 115 10.20 15.97 -6.08
C GLY A 115 9.43 15.10 -7.08
N MET A 116 10.14 14.28 -7.83
CA MET A 116 9.56 13.48 -8.91
C MET A 116 8.95 12.17 -8.36
N ASN A 117 7.78 11.80 -8.87
CA ASN A 117 7.23 10.46 -8.61
C ASN A 117 8.21 9.38 -9.08
N MET A 118 8.48 8.39 -8.22
CA MET A 118 9.45 7.31 -8.49
C MET A 118 9.08 6.45 -9.70
N TYR A 119 7.79 6.37 -10.04
CA TYR A 119 7.35 5.73 -11.28
C TYR A 119 7.96 6.42 -12.52
N ASN A 120 8.06 7.75 -12.50
CA ASN A 120 8.59 8.56 -13.59
C ASN A 120 10.12 8.75 -13.50
N TYR A 121 10.70 8.58 -12.31
CA TYR A 121 12.15 8.74 -12.11
C TYR A 121 12.93 7.66 -12.86
N VAL A 122 13.82 8.07 -13.77
CA VAL A 122 14.69 7.18 -14.54
C VAL A 122 16.14 7.47 -14.15
N PRO A 123 16.75 6.67 -13.26
CA PRO A 123 18.18 6.82 -12.96
C PRO A 123 19.00 6.59 -14.23
N THR A 124 20.13 7.27 -14.38
CA THR A 124 21.03 7.10 -15.52
C THR A 124 22.11 6.05 -15.26
N ASN A 125 22.32 5.69 -13.99
CA ASN A 125 23.28 4.69 -13.54
C ASN A 125 22.90 4.16 -12.15
N ASP A 126 23.58 3.09 -11.70
CA ASP A 126 23.31 2.43 -10.42
C ASP A 126 23.45 3.38 -9.22
N ARG A 127 24.40 4.31 -9.25
CA ARG A 127 24.60 5.28 -8.17
C ARG A 127 23.36 6.16 -7.97
N GLU A 128 22.79 6.64 -9.05
CA GLU A 128 21.55 7.42 -8.97
C GLU A 128 20.36 6.58 -8.48
N ALA A 129 20.27 5.31 -8.90
CA ALA A 129 19.25 4.41 -8.38
C ALA A 129 19.40 4.19 -6.87
N TYR A 130 20.64 4.03 -6.36
CA TYR A 130 20.90 3.92 -4.93
C TYR A 130 20.62 5.23 -4.17
N LEU A 131 20.92 6.40 -4.73
CA LEU A 131 20.53 7.69 -4.14
C LEU A 131 18.99 7.78 -3.98
N GLY A 132 18.23 7.30 -4.97
CA GLY A 132 16.78 7.23 -4.86
C GLY A 132 16.30 6.26 -3.76
N ILE A 133 17.01 5.13 -3.53
CA ILE A 133 16.71 4.23 -2.41
C ILE A 133 17.04 4.88 -1.06
N GLU A 134 18.18 5.56 -0.94
CA GLU A 134 18.57 6.28 0.28
C GLU A 134 17.56 7.36 0.66
N ASP A 135 17.11 8.14 -0.32
CA ASP A 135 16.06 9.14 -0.15
C ASP A 135 14.75 8.50 0.32
N TYR A 136 14.32 7.45 -0.36
CA TYR A 136 13.13 6.68 -0.01
C TYR A 136 13.18 6.14 1.43
N LEU A 137 14.29 5.51 1.83
CA LEU A 137 14.48 5.00 3.19
C LEU A 137 14.48 6.11 4.24
N SER A 138 15.07 7.28 3.92
CA SER A 138 15.03 8.46 4.79
C SER A 138 13.59 8.93 5.04
N GLN A 139 12.76 8.93 4.01
CA GLN A 139 11.34 9.28 4.11
C GLN A 139 10.54 8.22 4.87
N LEU A 140 10.80 6.91 4.62
CA LEU A 140 10.16 5.83 5.37
C LEU A 140 10.44 5.91 6.87
N LYS A 141 11.68 6.25 7.28
CA LYS A 141 12.00 6.47 8.71
C LYS A 141 11.09 7.54 9.33
N LYS A 142 10.94 8.68 8.65
CA LYS A 142 10.04 9.77 9.12
C LYS A 142 8.58 9.30 9.18
N LEU A 143 8.12 8.56 8.15
CA LEU A 143 6.76 8.06 8.07
C LEU A 143 6.43 7.09 9.22
N VAL A 144 7.31 6.11 9.49
CA VAL A 144 7.07 5.14 10.57
C VAL A 144 7.21 5.77 11.96
N ASP A 145 8.08 6.77 12.14
CA ASP A 145 8.16 7.54 13.37
C ASP A 145 6.88 8.34 13.65
N TRP A 146 6.29 8.94 12.63
CA TRP A 146 5.00 9.60 12.72
C TRP A 146 3.86 8.60 13.03
N GLY A 147 3.76 7.50 12.30
CA GLY A 147 2.95 6.33 12.62
C GLY A 147 1.42 6.54 12.58
N LYS A 148 0.89 7.58 11.91
CA LYS A 148 -0.56 7.82 11.81
C LYS A 148 -1.18 7.14 10.58
N PHE A 149 -0.94 5.85 10.44
CA PHE A 149 -1.49 4.96 9.41
C PHE A 149 -1.69 3.55 10.01
N THR A 150 -2.33 2.63 9.34
CA THR A 150 -2.54 1.25 9.82
C THR A 150 -1.43 0.30 9.37
N VAL A 151 -1.06 0.33 8.08
CA VAL A 151 0.04 -0.47 7.55
C VAL A 151 0.95 0.36 6.64
N LEU A 152 2.22 -0.02 6.58
CA LEU A 152 3.19 0.50 5.62
C LEU A 152 2.97 -0.19 4.28
N GLY A 153 2.74 0.59 3.22
CA GLY A 153 2.61 0.12 1.84
C GLY A 153 3.93 -0.37 1.26
N HIS A 154 3.87 -1.30 0.37
CA HIS A 154 4.90 -1.78 -0.59
C HIS A 154 6.36 -1.41 -0.29
N LEU A 155 6.89 -1.80 0.88
CA LEU A 155 8.19 -1.43 1.47
C LEU A 155 9.38 -1.32 0.48
N THR A 156 9.43 -2.11 -0.58
CA THR A 156 10.54 -2.09 -1.54
C THR A 156 10.10 -1.67 -2.96
N VAL A 157 9.07 -0.83 -3.05
CA VAL A 157 8.48 -0.41 -4.34
C VAL A 157 9.47 0.21 -5.33
N PRO A 158 10.54 0.94 -4.94
CA PRO A 158 11.52 1.44 -5.90
C PRO A 158 12.09 0.35 -6.81
N LEU A 159 12.27 -0.88 -6.29
CA LEU A 159 12.77 -1.99 -7.10
C LEU A 159 11.82 -2.38 -8.23
N ARG A 160 10.49 -2.28 -8.03
CA ARG A 160 9.48 -2.49 -9.09
C ARG A 160 9.78 -1.62 -10.31
N TYR A 161 10.06 -0.35 -10.08
CA TYR A 161 10.29 0.63 -11.13
C TYR A 161 11.68 0.52 -11.73
N TYR A 162 12.70 0.34 -10.91
CA TYR A 162 14.09 0.23 -11.35
C TYR A 162 14.32 -1.03 -12.19
N PHE A 163 13.73 -2.17 -11.82
CA PHE A 163 13.83 -3.41 -12.61
C PHE A 163 13.19 -3.28 -13.99
N ARG A 164 12.04 -2.61 -14.08
CA ARG A 164 11.40 -2.30 -15.38
C ARG A 164 12.25 -1.39 -16.26
N LYS A 165 13.10 -0.56 -15.67
CA LYS A 165 14.03 0.36 -16.34
C LYS A 165 15.42 -0.24 -16.58
N GLY A 166 15.61 -1.53 -16.26
CA GLY A 166 16.85 -2.27 -16.56
C GLY A 166 17.85 -2.37 -15.41
N PHE A 167 17.61 -1.74 -14.25
CA PHE A 167 18.49 -1.75 -13.06
C PHE A 167 18.25 -2.98 -12.18
N LYS A 168 18.39 -4.20 -12.76
CA LYS A 168 18.07 -5.47 -12.08
C LYS A 168 19.04 -5.85 -10.96
N GLN A 169 20.22 -5.27 -10.91
CA GLN A 169 21.25 -5.49 -9.90
C GLN A 169 21.07 -4.61 -8.65
N VAL A 170 20.24 -3.60 -8.72
CA VAL A 170 19.95 -2.72 -7.58
C VAL A 170 19.11 -3.48 -6.56
N SER A 171 19.45 -3.38 -5.28
CA SER A 171 18.75 -4.06 -4.19
C SER A 171 18.74 -3.23 -2.91
N PHE A 172 17.91 -3.63 -1.95
CA PHE A 172 17.91 -3.08 -0.59
C PHE A 172 18.94 -3.77 0.33
N ASP A 173 19.70 -4.76 -0.16
CA ASP A 173 20.65 -5.51 0.67
C ASP A 173 21.71 -4.64 1.35
N PRO A 174 22.27 -3.58 0.72
CA PRO A 174 23.21 -2.69 1.39
C PRO A 174 22.62 -1.95 2.60
N TYR A 175 21.30 -1.85 2.68
CA TYR A 175 20.55 -1.09 3.70
C TYR A 175 19.80 -2.01 4.67
N GLU A 176 20.22 -3.26 4.83
CA GLU A 176 19.51 -4.26 5.64
C GLU A 176 19.27 -3.79 7.08
N GLU A 177 20.25 -3.16 7.73
CA GLU A 177 20.08 -2.68 9.09
C GLU A 177 19.10 -1.48 9.16
N GLU A 178 19.10 -0.62 8.16
CA GLU A 178 18.14 0.49 8.08
C GLU A 178 16.70 0.00 7.93
N VAL A 179 16.49 -1.00 7.06
CA VAL A 179 15.19 -1.65 6.91
C VAL A 179 14.79 -2.33 8.21
N ARG A 180 15.72 -2.97 8.90
CA ARG A 180 15.48 -3.61 10.20
C ARG A 180 15.03 -2.60 11.25
N GLU A 181 15.62 -1.42 11.30
CA GLU A 181 15.22 -0.33 12.21
C GLU A 181 13.82 0.18 11.87
N ILE A 182 13.51 0.39 10.59
CA ILE A 182 12.18 0.78 10.12
C ILE A 182 11.14 -0.25 10.58
N LEU A 183 11.40 -1.54 10.38
CA LEU A 183 10.49 -2.61 10.79
C LEU A 183 10.31 -2.70 12.31
N ARG A 184 11.38 -2.50 13.10
CA ARG A 184 11.29 -2.42 14.56
C ARG A 184 10.40 -1.26 15.02
N THR A 185 10.60 -0.09 14.43
CA THR A 185 9.79 1.10 14.74
C THR A 185 8.33 0.87 14.38
N LEU A 186 8.06 0.31 13.20
CA LEU A 186 6.73 -0.04 12.73
C LEU A 186 6.00 -0.95 13.73
N ILE A 187 6.66 -2.04 14.15
CA ILE A 187 6.14 -3.00 15.13
C ILE A 187 5.90 -2.33 16.49
N HIS A 188 6.87 -1.54 16.97
CA HIS A 188 6.75 -0.82 18.26
C HIS A 188 5.57 0.16 18.27
N LYS A 189 5.26 0.78 17.14
CA LYS A 189 4.10 1.65 16.96
C LYS A 189 2.77 0.89 16.82
N GLY A 190 2.79 -0.44 16.83
CA GLY A 190 1.60 -1.28 16.59
C GLY A 190 1.06 -1.16 15.17
N ARG A 191 1.92 -0.87 14.21
CA ARG A 191 1.57 -0.76 12.78
C ARG A 191 1.96 -2.01 12.03
N GLY A 192 1.22 -2.29 10.94
CA GLY A 192 1.46 -3.43 10.10
C GLY A 192 2.29 -3.12 8.85
N MET A 193 2.45 -4.14 8.04
CA MET A 193 3.09 -4.06 6.73
C MET A 193 2.17 -4.68 5.67
N GLU A 194 2.23 -4.17 4.46
CA GLU A 194 1.59 -4.79 3.30
C GLU A 194 2.52 -5.84 2.67
N LEU A 195 1.94 -6.97 2.27
CA LEU A 195 2.46 -7.77 1.17
C LEU A 195 1.73 -7.35 -0.11
N ASN A 196 2.36 -6.50 -0.90
CA ASN A 196 1.86 -6.12 -2.21
C ASN A 196 2.24 -7.19 -3.23
N THR A 197 1.24 -7.78 -3.89
CA THR A 197 1.46 -8.86 -4.85
C THR A 197 1.97 -8.37 -6.20
N ASN A 198 2.05 -7.05 -6.39
CA ASN A 198 2.55 -6.39 -7.60
C ASN A 198 1.90 -6.95 -8.88
N LEU A 199 0.57 -7.05 -8.86
CA LEU A 199 -0.23 -7.59 -9.98
C LEU A 199 0.17 -9.04 -10.40
N GLY A 200 0.85 -9.77 -9.52
CA GLY A 200 1.38 -11.10 -9.79
C GLY A 200 2.81 -11.11 -10.36
N ASP A 201 3.44 -9.95 -10.55
CA ASP A 201 4.81 -9.84 -11.12
C ASP A 201 5.93 -10.07 -10.09
N GLY A 202 5.57 -10.59 -8.93
CA GLY A 202 6.48 -10.82 -7.81
C GLY A 202 6.23 -9.84 -6.66
N PRO A 203 6.37 -10.34 -5.42
CA PRO A 203 5.94 -9.62 -4.22
C PRO A 203 6.85 -8.42 -3.89
N VAL A 204 6.22 -7.38 -3.35
CA VAL A 204 6.86 -6.20 -2.80
C VAL A 204 6.32 -6.00 -1.36
N PRO A 205 7.14 -6.26 -0.32
CA PRO A 205 8.51 -6.74 -0.38
C PRO A 205 8.61 -8.25 -0.65
N GLY A 206 9.81 -8.70 -1.07
CA GLY A 206 10.11 -10.12 -1.24
C GLY A 206 10.32 -10.88 0.09
N ALA A 207 10.43 -12.22 -0.02
CA ALA A 207 10.51 -13.15 1.12
C ALA A 207 11.55 -12.80 2.19
N LYS A 208 12.71 -12.25 1.83
CA LYS A 208 13.74 -11.81 2.78
C LYS A 208 13.17 -10.86 3.82
N TRP A 209 12.47 -9.83 3.38
CA TRP A 209 11.95 -8.76 4.23
C TRP A 209 10.71 -9.20 5.02
N LEU A 210 9.89 -10.07 4.43
CA LEU A 210 8.76 -10.70 5.13
C LEU A 210 9.24 -11.56 6.31
N ARG A 211 10.29 -12.39 6.09
CA ARG A 211 10.88 -13.19 7.17
C ARG A 211 11.49 -12.30 8.25
N MET A 212 12.24 -11.27 7.86
CA MET A 212 12.80 -10.31 8.82
C MET A 212 11.70 -9.66 9.67
N TYR A 213 10.61 -9.20 9.06
CA TYR A 213 9.48 -8.63 9.78
C TYR A 213 8.88 -9.64 10.77
N ARG A 214 8.68 -10.89 10.33
CA ARG A 214 8.16 -11.97 11.20
C ARG A 214 9.11 -12.31 12.35
N GLU A 215 10.42 -12.40 12.09
CA GLU A 215 11.47 -12.65 13.09
C GLU A 215 11.55 -11.55 14.14
N LEU A 216 11.31 -10.32 13.78
CA LEU A 216 11.24 -9.18 14.68
C LEU A 216 9.96 -9.13 15.54
N GLY A 217 9.02 -10.05 15.32
CA GLY A 217 7.75 -10.13 16.03
C GLY A 217 6.58 -9.43 15.31
N GLY A 218 6.75 -9.03 14.05
CA GLY A 218 5.68 -8.48 13.24
C GLY A 218 4.62 -9.53 12.92
N GLU A 219 3.36 -9.17 13.12
CA GLU A 219 2.21 -10.05 12.90
C GLU A 219 1.15 -9.42 12.00
N ILE A 220 0.96 -8.09 12.10
CA ILE A 220 -0.05 -7.36 11.32
C ILE A 220 0.44 -7.28 9.86
N ILE A 221 -0.18 -8.07 8.98
CA ILE A 221 0.15 -8.09 7.56
C ILE A 221 -1.11 -8.18 6.72
N THR A 222 -1.21 -7.33 5.71
CA THR A 222 -2.31 -7.30 4.73
C THR A 222 -1.84 -7.76 3.37
N LEU A 223 -2.79 -8.03 2.47
CA LEU A 223 -2.53 -8.37 1.08
C LEU A 223 -3.28 -7.41 0.15
N GLY A 224 -2.59 -6.94 -0.86
CA GLY A 224 -3.13 -6.12 -1.92
C GLY A 224 -2.27 -6.21 -3.17
N SER A 225 -2.65 -5.61 -4.28
CA SER A 225 -1.79 -5.59 -5.47
C SER A 225 -1.56 -4.20 -6.04
N ASP A 226 -2.18 -3.18 -5.45
CA ASP A 226 -2.03 -1.81 -5.90
C ASP A 226 -2.50 -1.67 -7.36
N THR A 227 -3.68 -2.26 -7.63
CA THR A 227 -4.20 -2.23 -9.00
C THR A 227 -4.98 -0.96 -9.28
N HIS A 228 -4.68 -0.38 -10.43
CA HIS A 228 -5.38 0.75 -11.06
C HIS A 228 -6.19 0.27 -12.28
N LYS A 229 -6.21 -1.04 -12.54
CA LYS A 229 -6.81 -1.65 -13.72
C LYS A 229 -7.71 -2.83 -13.35
N PRO A 230 -8.92 -2.90 -13.91
CA PRO A 230 -9.92 -3.89 -13.52
C PRO A 230 -9.47 -5.34 -13.77
N GLU A 231 -8.68 -5.58 -14.82
CA GLU A 231 -8.20 -6.93 -15.17
C GLU A 231 -7.17 -7.50 -14.19
N ALA A 232 -6.69 -6.71 -13.23
CA ALA A 232 -5.70 -7.15 -12.25
C ALA A 232 -6.27 -7.40 -10.85
N ILE A 233 -7.58 -7.23 -10.66
CA ILE A 233 -8.25 -7.49 -9.38
C ILE A 233 -8.03 -8.93 -8.93
N GLY A 234 -7.61 -9.11 -7.68
CA GLY A 234 -7.37 -10.42 -7.07
C GLY A 234 -6.10 -11.15 -7.53
N LYS A 235 -5.32 -10.57 -8.47
CA LYS A 235 -4.10 -11.20 -8.95
C LYS A 235 -3.06 -11.34 -7.84
N GLY A 236 -2.48 -12.54 -7.76
CA GLY A 236 -1.38 -12.85 -6.86
C GLY A 236 -1.77 -13.04 -5.39
N ILE A 237 -3.06 -12.90 -5.00
CA ILE A 237 -3.47 -13.01 -3.59
C ILE A 237 -3.28 -14.42 -3.05
N ARG A 238 -3.59 -15.46 -3.81
CA ARG A 238 -3.40 -16.86 -3.39
C ARG A 238 -1.92 -17.21 -3.25
N GLU A 239 -1.10 -16.78 -4.20
CA GLU A 239 0.35 -16.89 -4.18
C GLU A 239 0.95 -16.09 -3.03
N GLY A 240 0.43 -14.89 -2.77
CA GLY A 240 0.80 -14.05 -1.63
C GLY A 240 0.53 -14.75 -0.29
N GLN A 241 -0.65 -15.36 -0.11
CA GLN A 241 -0.96 -16.14 1.09
C GLN A 241 -0.03 -17.36 1.23
N GLN A 242 0.30 -18.04 0.13
CA GLN A 242 1.27 -19.12 0.16
C GLN A 242 2.65 -18.64 0.59
N LEU A 243 3.12 -17.51 0.05
CA LEU A 243 4.38 -16.89 0.44
C LEU A 243 4.41 -16.50 1.93
N LEU A 244 3.31 -15.95 2.46
CA LEU A 244 3.20 -15.65 3.89
C LEU A 244 3.38 -16.90 4.75
N ARG A 245 2.75 -18.04 4.39
CA ARG A 245 2.96 -19.33 5.09
C ARG A 245 4.44 -19.75 5.06
N GLU A 246 5.09 -19.63 3.90
CA GLU A 246 6.51 -19.99 3.72
C GLU A 246 7.45 -19.04 4.49
N CYS A 247 7.00 -17.82 4.79
CA CYS A 247 7.70 -16.86 5.64
C CYS A 247 7.36 -17.00 7.13
N GLY A 248 6.53 -17.99 7.52
CA GLY A 248 6.23 -18.32 8.91
C GLY A 248 5.03 -17.58 9.51
N PHE A 249 4.22 -16.89 8.69
CA PHE A 249 2.95 -16.35 9.13
C PHE A 249 1.89 -17.44 9.23
N LYS A 250 1.02 -17.35 10.23
CA LYS A 250 -0.14 -18.24 10.40
C LYS A 250 -1.45 -17.56 10.07
N GLN A 251 -1.43 -16.23 10.08
CA GLN A 251 -2.57 -15.37 9.89
C GLN A 251 -2.15 -14.15 9.06
N PHE A 252 -3.12 -13.52 8.44
CA PHE A 252 -3.05 -12.17 7.90
C PHE A 252 -4.24 -11.36 8.45
N CYS A 253 -4.33 -10.08 8.19
CA CYS A 253 -5.45 -9.30 8.66
C CYS A 253 -6.04 -8.41 7.57
N THR A 254 -7.32 -8.07 7.77
CA THR A 254 -8.03 -6.94 7.20
C THR A 254 -8.31 -5.94 8.30
N PHE A 255 -8.98 -4.83 8.00
CA PHE A 255 -9.25 -3.81 8.99
C PHE A 255 -10.71 -3.35 8.94
N GLU A 256 -11.27 -3.09 10.12
CA GLU A 256 -12.54 -2.41 10.30
C GLU A 256 -12.34 -1.34 11.38
N LYS A 257 -12.68 -0.08 11.07
CA LYS A 257 -12.46 1.07 11.96
C LYS A 257 -11.02 1.14 12.51
N GLN A 258 -10.08 0.87 11.62
CA GLN A 258 -8.62 0.82 11.88
C GLN A 258 -8.20 -0.23 12.93
N GLN A 259 -9.06 -1.23 13.21
CA GLN A 259 -8.72 -2.36 14.06
C GLN A 259 -8.52 -3.62 13.22
N PRO A 260 -7.47 -4.42 13.47
CA PRO A 260 -7.18 -5.59 12.67
C PRO A 260 -8.19 -6.72 12.93
N ILE A 261 -8.69 -7.31 11.86
CA ILE A 261 -9.50 -8.53 11.84
C ILE A 261 -8.63 -9.65 11.32
N TRP A 262 -8.48 -10.71 12.09
CA TRP A 262 -7.54 -11.80 11.81
C TRP A 262 -8.16 -12.92 11.01
N HIS A 263 -7.45 -13.37 9.97
CA HIS A 263 -7.83 -14.49 9.12
C HIS A 263 -6.71 -15.54 9.11
N THR A 264 -7.08 -16.81 9.21
CA THR A 264 -6.12 -17.92 9.11
C THR A 264 -5.65 -18.08 7.65
N LEU A 265 -4.34 -18.22 7.48
CA LEU A 265 -3.72 -18.52 6.20
C LEU A 265 -3.97 -19.97 5.76
#